data_d5a8aec05dc71d60796a4342d5e67a27
#
_entry.id   d5a8aec05dc71d60796a4342d5e67a27
#
_cell.length_a   1.000
_cell.length_b   1.000
_cell.length_c   1.000
_cell.angle_alpha   90.00
_cell.angle_beta   90.00
_cell.angle_gamma   90.00
#
_symmetry.space_group_name_H-M   'P 1'
#
loop_
_entity.id
_entity.type
_entity.pdbx_description
1 polymer ?
#
loop_
_entity_poly.entity_id
_entity_poly.type
_entity_poly.pdbx_seq_one_letter_code
_entity_poly.pdbx_strand_id
1 'polypeptide(L)'
;MSEVNIEIKGVADCEDLQRWEDHMLVKAKCWNQFCDGLYSENEIRAVHVVKEENADVAYLTTLCEDCIKYTRSYGVLVKEQYLMIEPRK
;
A
#
# COMPACT_ATOMS: atom_id res chain seq x y z
N MET A 1 3.31 -3.69 17.50
CA MET A 1 2.60 -3.42 16.23
C MET A 1 3.11 -4.40 15.19
N SER A 2 2.19 -4.95 14.42
CA SER A 2 2.53 -5.98 13.46
C SER A 2 2.89 -5.38 12.11
N GLU A 3 3.98 -5.88 11.55
CA GLU A 3 4.33 -5.62 10.17
C GLU A 3 4.05 -6.88 9.37
N VAL A 4 3.53 -6.72 8.15
CA VAL A 4 3.15 -7.86 7.32
C VAL A 4 3.74 -7.70 5.93
N ASN A 5 4.10 -8.82 5.32
CA ASN A 5 4.50 -8.87 3.93
C ASN A 5 3.27 -8.87 3.06
N ILE A 6 3.30 -8.04 2.02
CA ILE A 6 2.18 -7.92 1.08
C ILE A 6 2.64 -8.17 -0.34
N GLU A 7 1.69 -8.55 -1.17
CA GLU A 7 1.89 -8.71 -2.60
C GLU A 7 0.98 -7.71 -3.32
N ILE A 8 1.55 -6.93 -4.24
CA ILE A 8 0.79 -5.95 -5.01
C ILE A 8 0.06 -6.66 -6.14
N LYS A 9 -1.26 -6.43 -6.22
CA LYS A 9 -2.12 -6.97 -7.27
C LYS A 9 -2.43 -5.97 -8.37
N GLY A 10 -2.32 -4.69 -8.09
CA GLY A 10 -2.55 -3.66 -9.08
C GLY A 10 -2.48 -2.26 -8.49
N VAL A 11 -2.39 -1.27 -9.36
CA VAL A 11 -2.39 0.14 -8.95
C VAL A 11 -3.83 0.65 -9.02
N ALA A 12 -4.25 1.32 -7.96
CA ALA A 12 -5.58 1.91 -7.87
C ALA A 12 -5.58 3.35 -8.41
N ASP A 13 -6.75 3.94 -8.57
CA ASP A 13 -6.88 5.29 -9.08
C ASP A 13 -6.81 6.36 -7.98
N CYS A 14 -6.93 7.63 -8.37
CA CYS A 14 -6.86 8.76 -7.45
C CYS A 14 -8.02 8.78 -6.45
N GLU A 15 -9.17 8.26 -6.83
CA GLU A 15 -10.33 8.19 -5.93
C GLU A 15 -10.07 7.21 -4.80
N ASP A 16 -9.42 6.10 -5.08
CA ASP A 16 -9.04 5.13 -4.06
C ASP A 16 -8.00 5.70 -3.13
N LEU A 17 -7.07 6.50 -3.65
CA LEU A 17 -6.08 7.19 -2.83
C LEU A 17 -6.76 8.13 -1.84
N GLN A 18 -7.72 8.93 -2.32
CA GLN A 18 -8.48 9.84 -1.46
C GLN A 18 -9.30 9.07 -0.43
N ARG A 19 -9.92 7.97 -0.83
CA ARG A 19 -10.68 7.11 0.09
C ARG A 19 -9.80 6.56 1.20
N TRP A 20 -8.58 6.15 0.86
CA TRP A 20 -7.62 5.65 1.83
C TRP A 20 -7.25 6.73 2.84
N GLU A 21 -6.94 7.94 2.37
CA GLU A 21 -6.61 9.07 3.25
C GLU A 21 -7.77 9.43 4.17
N ASP A 22 -8.99 9.44 3.63
CA ASP A 22 -10.20 9.76 4.42
C ASP A 22 -10.44 8.71 5.50
N HIS A 23 -10.20 7.44 5.19
CA HIS A 23 -10.38 6.35 6.15
C HIS A 23 -9.30 6.36 7.24
N MET A 24 -8.05 6.53 6.85
CA MET A 24 -6.91 6.46 7.76
C MET A 24 -6.71 7.75 8.57
N LEU A 25 -7.25 8.85 8.10
CA LEU A 25 -7.10 10.18 8.72
C LEU A 25 -5.63 10.61 8.79
N VAL A 26 -4.81 10.14 7.86
CA VAL A 26 -3.42 10.52 7.71
C VAL A 26 -3.11 10.75 6.24
N LYS A 27 -2.13 11.58 5.97
CA LYS A 27 -1.71 11.84 4.60
C LYS A 27 -1.02 10.61 4.01
N ALA A 28 -1.33 10.32 2.75
CA ALA A 28 -0.72 9.19 2.05
C ALA A 28 0.79 9.41 1.88
N LYS A 29 1.55 8.37 2.15
CA LYS A 29 2.99 8.33 1.90
C LYS A 29 3.37 6.88 1.61
N CYS A 30 4.63 6.62 1.31
CA CYS A 30 5.10 5.25 1.12
C CYS A 30 5.23 4.55 2.46
N TRP A 31 4.44 3.51 2.69
CA TRP A 31 4.42 2.77 3.95
C TRP A 31 5.30 1.53 3.93
N ASN A 32 6.02 1.29 2.82
CA ASN A 32 6.98 0.19 2.75
C ASN A 32 8.12 0.47 3.73
N GLN A 33 8.36 -0.45 4.65
CA GLN A 33 9.39 -0.31 5.67
C GLN A 33 10.82 -0.33 5.08
N PHE A 34 10.96 -0.82 3.85
CA PHE A 34 12.25 -0.84 3.16
C PHE A 34 12.49 0.41 2.30
N CYS A 35 11.52 1.32 2.23
CA CYS A 35 11.67 2.55 1.46
C CYS A 35 12.66 3.51 2.12
N ASP A 36 13.53 4.11 1.32
CA ASP A 36 14.51 5.09 1.80
C ASP A 36 13.91 6.50 1.98
N GLY A 37 12.65 6.70 1.59
CA GLY A 37 11.98 7.98 1.72
C GLY A 37 12.30 8.99 0.63
N LEU A 38 13.04 8.60 -0.38
CA LEU A 38 13.45 9.48 -1.47
C LEU A 38 12.41 9.50 -2.59
N TYR A 39 11.28 10.15 -2.36
CA TYR A 39 10.21 10.27 -3.34
C TYR A 39 9.48 11.60 -3.17
N SER A 40 8.78 12.01 -4.24
CA SER A 40 7.91 13.19 -4.21
C SER A 40 6.48 12.78 -3.86
N GLU A 41 5.71 13.70 -3.29
CA GLU A 41 4.31 13.43 -2.94
C GLU A 41 3.49 12.96 -4.15
N ASN A 42 3.77 13.48 -5.35
CA ASN A 42 3.05 13.10 -6.55
C ASN A 42 3.42 11.69 -7.07
N GLU A 43 4.41 11.04 -6.47
CA GLU A 43 4.77 9.67 -6.80
C GLU A 43 4.00 8.64 -5.96
N ILE A 44 3.21 9.08 -4.99
CA ILE A 44 2.45 8.19 -4.13
C ILE A 44 1.21 7.70 -4.89
N ARG A 45 0.98 6.38 -4.82
CA ARG A 45 -0.17 5.73 -5.44
C ARG A 45 -0.84 4.81 -4.45
N ALA A 46 -2.16 4.70 -4.55
CA ALA A 46 -2.89 3.65 -3.85
C ALA A 46 -2.70 2.36 -4.63
N VAL A 47 -2.56 1.25 -3.92
CA VAL A 47 -2.35 -0.06 -4.55
C VAL A 47 -3.26 -1.10 -3.91
N HIS A 48 -3.74 -2.02 -4.74
CA HIS A 48 -4.51 -3.19 -4.30
C HIS A 48 -3.51 -4.27 -3.91
N VAL A 49 -3.58 -4.72 -2.67
CA VAL A 49 -2.62 -5.68 -2.13
C VAL A 49 -3.33 -6.81 -1.40
N VAL A 50 -2.62 -7.92 -1.24
CA VAL A 50 -3.04 -9.01 -0.36
C VAL A 50 -1.89 -9.32 0.58
N LYS A 51 -2.19 -9.88 1.74
CA LYS A 51 -1.15 -10.38 2.64
C LYS A 51 -0.61 -11.69 2.06
N GLU A 52 0.69 -11.89 2.09
CA GLU A 52 1.29 -13.14 1.60
C GLU A 52 0.75 -14.36 2.32
N GLU A 53 0.47 -14.22 3.61
CA GLU A 53 -0.05 -15.32 4.44
C GLU A 53 -1.52 -15.62 4.20
N ASN A 54 -2.27 -14.67 3.62
CA ASN A 54 -3.70 -14.84 3.36
C ASN A 54 -4.13 -13.98 2.19
N ALA A 55 -4.13 -14.57 1.00
CA ALA A 55 -4.46 -13.86 -0.24
C ALA A 55 -5.97 -13.75 -0.50
N ASP A 56 -6.82 -14.22 0.40
CA ASP A 56 -8.27 -14.20 0.22
C ASP A 56 -8.88 -12.83 0.51
N VAL A 57 -8.18 -11.97 1.22
CA VAL A 57 -8.68 -10.65 1.60
C VAL A 57 -7.87 -9.57 0.88
N ALA A 58 -8.57 -8.70 0.15
CA ALA A 58 -7.93 -7.57 -0.53
C ALA A 58 -7.86 -6.36 0.38
N TYR A 59 -6.75 -5.67 0.31
CA TYR A 59 -6.50 -4.44 1.06
C TYR A 59 -6.06 -3.33 0.13
N LEU A 60 -6.19 -2.10 0.61
CA LEU A 60 -5.68 -0.91 -0.07
C LEU A 60 -4.63 -0.26 0.82
N THR A 61 -3.50 0.10 0.26
CA THR A 61 -2.47 0.87 0.98
C THR A 61 -1.80 1.83 0.00
N THR A 62 -0.82 2.58 0.46
CA THR A 62 -0.14 3.56 -0.38
C THR A 62 1.36 3.31 -0.40
N LEU A 63 1.94 3.43 -1.59
CA LEU A 63 3.37 3.22 -1.82
C LEU A 63 3.84 4.23 -2.86
N CYS A 64 5.15 4.51 -2.87
CA CYS A 64 5.73 5.32 -3.93
C CYS A 64 5.95 4.49 -5.19
N GLU A 65 6.06 5.15 -6.34
CA GLU A 65 6.22 4.47 -7.62
C GLU A 65 7.43 3.54 -7.64
N ASP A 66 8.54 3.95 -7.03
CA ASP A 66 9.75 3.12 -6.99
C ASP A 66 9.52 1.82 -6.23
N CYS A 67 8.84 1.88 -5.07
CA CYS A 67 8.52 0.66 -4.33
C CYS A 67 7.58 -0.25 -5.10
N ILE A 68 6.62 0.31 -5.82
CA ILE A 68 5.73 -0.47 -6.68
C ILE A 68 6.52 -1.18 -7.77
N LYS A 69 7.47 -0.48 -8.37
CA LYS A 69 8.30 -1.00 -9.44
C LYS A 69 9.19 -2.15 -9.00
N TYR A 70 9.75 -2.05 -7.80
CA TYR A 70 10.76 -2.99 -7.32
C TYR A 70 10.23 -4.08 -6.39
N THR A 71 8.93 -4.16 -6.17
CA THR A 71 8.32 -5.13 -5.25
C THR A 71 8.61 -6.58 -5.62
N ARG A 72 8.76 -6.87 -6.91
CA ARG A 72 9.05 -8.22 -7.37
C ARG A 72 10.42 -8.73 -6.92
N SER A 73 11.34 -7.79 -6.66
CA SER A 73 12.72 -8.14 -6.28
C SER A 73 12.93 -8.18 -4.78
N TYR A 74 12.25 -7.28 -4.04
CA TYR A 74 12.54 -7.06 -2.63
C TYR A 74 11.38 -7.32 -1.69
N GLY A 75 10.19 -7.54 -2.21
CA GLY A 75 8.99 -7.64 -1.39
C GLY A 75 8.59 -6.29 -0.80
N VAL A 76 7.48 -6.28 -0.10
CA VAL A 76 6.98 -5.06 0.56
C VAL A 76 6.55 -5.44 1.97
N LEU A 77 7.06 -4.71 2.95
CA LEU A 77 6.70 -4.90 4.35
C LEU A 77 6.04 -3.61 4.85
N VAL A 78 4.79 -3.71 5.27
CA VAL A 78 4.03 -2.56 5.77
C VAL A 78 3.46 -2.85 7.15
N LYS A 79 3.21 -1.79 7.92
CA LYS A 79 2.49 -1.93 9.18
C LYS A 79 1.04 -2.24 8.89
N GLU A 80 0.51 -3.25 9.53
CA GLU A 80 -0.86 -3.74 9.30
C GLU A 80 -1.91 -2.64 9.49
N GLN A 81 -1.66 -1.69 10.39
CA GLN A 81 -2.59 -0.59 10.65
C GLN A 81 -2.83 0.31 9.43
N TYR A 82 -1.95 0.29 8.44
CA TYR A 82 -2.08 1.10 7.22
C TYR A 82 -2.68 0.32 6.05
N LEU A 83 -3.21 -0.86 6.31
CA LEU A 83 -3.94 -1.64 5.32
C LEU A 83 -5.44 -1.41 5.52
N MET A 84 -6.09 -0.84 4.53
CA MET A 84 -7.55 -0.64 4.55
C MET A 84 -8.20 -1.82 3.84
N ILE A 85 -9.14 -2.48 4.50
CA ILE A 85 -9.87 -3.60 3.89
C ILE A 85 -10.74 -3.05 2.76
N GLU A 86 -10.58 -3.60 1.56
CA GLU A 86 -11.42 -3.21 0.44
C GLU A 86 -12.82 -3.80 0.60
N PRO A 87 -13.85 -2.97 0.34
CA PRO A 87 -15.22 -3.50 0.38
C PRO A 87 -15.41 -4.50 -0.75
N ARG A 88 -16.04 -5.61 -0.44
CA ARG A 88 -16.44 -6.58 -1.46
C ARG A 88 -17.63 -6.05 -2.23
N LYS A 89 -17.53 -6.15 -3.52
CA LYS A 89 -18.66 -5.80 -4.39
C LYS A 89 -19.62 -6.97 -4.48
#